data_4317078d1f980cc4228c84438a6ff65f
#
_entry.id   4317078d1f980cc4228c84438a6ff65f
#
_cell.length_a   1.000
_cell.length_b   1.000
_cell.length_c   1.000
_cell.angle_alpha   90.00
_cell.angle_beta   90.00
_cell.angle_gamma   90.00
#
_symmetry.space_group_name_H-M   'P 1'
#
loop_
_entity.id
_entity.type
_entity.pdbx_description
1 polymer ?
#
loop_
_entity_poly.entity_id
_entity_poly.type
_entity_poly.pdbx_seq_one_letter_code
_entity_poly.pdbx_strand_id
1 'polypeptide(L)'
;MTKSYSSGDRKATNAALPASEANRRLIEAALAVGKHHPVFPTNNKKPCWSNAELGVAKGQGGYKIATQDQKEIERLFSHPRATEIAVPMGSASGLLCVDVDTYKDDAGLTKWLSENRHLLKNTLCHKTRSGGLHYIFQHPADAPRLPAQLRSRNSGASGKRVDLGRCR
;
A
#
# COMPACT_ATOMS: atom_id res chain seq x y z
N MET A 1 -28.90 -21.87 48.88
CA MET A 1 -29.55 -21.55 47.60
C MET A 1 -28.54 -20.82 46.74
N THR A 2 -27.82 -21.53 45.90
CA THR A 2 -26.78 -20.99 44.99
C THR A 2 -27.38 -20.84 43.61
N LYS A 3 -27.46 -19.60 43.09
CA LYS A 3 -27.89 -19.32 41.76
C LYS A 3 -26.71 -19.50 40.81
N SER A 4 -26.78 -20.49 39.93
CA SER A 4 -25.86 -20.68 38.81
C SER A 4 -26.18 -19.68 37.72
N TYR A 5 -25.20 -18.83 37.32
CA TYR A 5 -25.27 -18.01 36.13
C TYR A 5 -24.78 -18.84 34.94
N SER A 6 -25.69 -19.12 34.02
CA SER A 6 -25.39 -19.70 32.71
C SER A 6 -24.74 -18.63 31.83
N SER A 7 -23.50 -18.83 31.43
CA SER A 7 -22.83 -18.03 30.42
C SER A 7 -23.38 -18.42 29.04
N GLY A 8 -24.30 -17.62 28.54
CA GLY A 8 -24.78 -17.76 27.18
C GLY A 8 -23.68 -17.38 26.17
N ASP A 9 -23.24 -18.35 25.40
CA ASP A 9 -22.40 -18.20 24.21
C ASP A 9 -23.05 -17.23 23.21
N ARG A 10 -22.60 -15.99 23.21
CA ARG A 10 -22.88 -15.08 22.09
C ARG A 10 -21.91 -15.39 20.98
N LYS A 11 -22.21 -16.37 20.14
CA LYS A 11 -21.67 -16.43 18.79
C LYS A 11 -22.09 -15.15 18.07
N ALA A 12 -21.17 -14.21 17.95
CA ALA A 12 -21.32 -13.08 17.05
C ALA A 12 -21.32 -13.61 15.63
N THR A 13 -22.52 -13.80 15.07
CA THR A 13 -22.68 -13.98 13.62
C THR A 13 -22.27 -12.68 12.94
N ASN A 14 -21.06 -12.66 12.42
CA ASN A 14 -20.58 -11.62 11.52
C ASN A 14 -21.33 -11.71 10.20
N ALA A 15 -22.61 -11.38 10.17
CA ALA A 15 -23.33 -11.12 8.95
C ALA A 15 -22.74 -9.82 8.36
N ALA A 16 -21.94 -9.95 7.31
CA ALA A 16 -21.41 -8.81 6.58
C ALA A 16 -22.58 -7.92 6.14
N LEU A 17 -22.57 -6.67 6.59
CA LEU A 17 -23.48 -5.66 6.07
C LEU A 17 -23.31 -5.62 4.55
N PRO A 18 -24.40 -5.47 3.75
CA PRO A 18 -24.27 -5.36 2.31
C PRO A 18 -23.32 -4.21 2.00
N ALA A 19 -22.22 -4.55 1.34
CA ALA A 19 -21.23 -3.56 0.94
C ALA A 19 -21.93 -2.47 0.13
N SER A 20 -21.63 -1.20 0.44
CA SER A 20 -22.09 -0.11 -0.41
C SER A 20 -21.59 -0.33 -1.85
N GLU A 21 -22.27 0.24 -2.83
CA GLU A 21 -21.85 0.15 -4.23
C GLU A 21 -20.36 0.55 -4.41
N ALA A 22 -19.90 1.55 -3.66
CA ALA A 22 -18.50 1.97 -3.66
C ALA A 22 -17.56 0.87 -3.15
N ASN A 23 -17.93 0.16 -2.07
CA ASN A 23 -17.15 -0.95 -1.54
C ASN A 23 -17.11 -2.12 -2.52
N ARG A 24 -18.23 -2.42 -3.18
CA ARG A 24 -18.27 -3.48 -4.19
C ARG A 24 -17.30 -3.20 -5.34
N ARG A 25 -17.33 -1.99 -5.90
CA ARG A 25 -16.38 -1.57 -6.95
C ARG A 25 -14.94 -1.61 -6.48
N LEU A 26 -14.68 -1.22 -5.24
CA LEU A 26 -13.34 -1.29 -4.65
C LEU A 26 -12.86 -2.74 -4.54
N ILE A 27 -13.72 -3.67 -4.10
CA ILE A 27 -13.41 -5.10 -4.01
C ILE A 27 -13.13 -5.67 -5.41
N GLU A 28 -13.98 -5.38 -6.40
CA GLU A 28 -13.79 -5.83 -7.78
C GLU A 28 -12.44 -5.34 -8.35
N ALA A 29 -12.10 -4.07 -8.13
CA ALA A 29 -10.82 -3.50 -8.54
C ALA A 29 -9.64 -4.16 -7.79
N ALA A 30 -9.78 -4.40 -6.48
CA ALA A 30 -8.76 -5.08 -5.68
C ALA A 30 -8.53 -6.51 -6.15
N LEU A 31 -9.59 -7.25 -6.49
CA LEU A 31 -9.50 -8.59 -7.06
C LEU A 31 -8.78 -8.59 -8.43
N ALA A 32 -9.04 -7.58 -9.27
CA ALA A 32 -8.36 -7.46 -10.55
C ALA A 32 -6.83 -7.23 -10.38
N VAL A 33 -6.43 -6.33 -9.46
CA VAL A 33 -5.02 -6.11 -9.13
C VAL A 33 -4.42 -7.33 -8.43
N GLY A 34 -5.18 -7.97 -7.55
CA GLY A 34 -4.80 -9.15 -6.76
C GLY A 34 -4.42 -10.37 -7.59
N LYS A 35 -4.87 -10.45 -8.85
CA LYS A 35 -4.42 -11.48 -9.81
C LYS A 35 -2.93 -11.42 -10.11
N HIS A 36 -2.32 -10.26 -9.95
CA HIS A 36 -0.93 -10.03 -10.34
C HIS A 36 -0.03 -9.65 -9.15
N HIS A 37 -0.56 -8.92 -8.17
CA HIS A 37 0.22 -8.40 -7.05
C HIS A 37 -0.56 -8.50 -5.73
N PRO A 38 0.10 -8.75 -4.60
CA PRO A 38 -0.56 -8.71 -3.30
C PRO A 38 -1.10 -7.33 -2.99
N VAL A 39 -2.34 -7.26 -2.50
CA VAL A 39 -3.04 -6.00 -2.21
C VAL A 39 -3.51 -5.93 -0.76
N PHE A 40 -3.65 -4.73 -0.24
CA PHE A 40 -4.26 -4.46 1.06
C PHE A 40 -5.02 -3.13 1.06
N PRO A 41 -6.09 -2.98 1.85
CA PRO A 41 -6.89 -1.77 1.87
C PRO A 41 -6.23 -0.65 2.68
N THR A 42 -6.34 0.57 2.17
CA THR A 42 -5.94 1.79 2.87
C THR A 42 -7.07 2.83 2.86
N ASN A 43 -6.94 3.81 3.76
CA ASN A 43 -7.73 5.01 3.80
C ASN A 43 -6.79 6.18 4.07
N ASN A 44 -6.81 7.20 3.21
CA ASN A 44 -5.91 8.34 3.33
C ASN A 44 -4.44 7.90 3.52
N LYS A 45 -4.00 6.94 2.71
CA LYS A 45 -2.63 6.39 2.73
C LYS A 45 -2.27 5.62 4.03
N LYS A 46 -3.23 5.30 4.88
CA LYS A 46 -3.03 4.53 6.12
C LYS A 46 -3.74 3.19 6.02
N PRO A 47 -3.15 2.09 6.50
CA PRO A 47 -3.84 0.81 6.60
C PRO A 47 -5.16 0.94 7.35
N CYS A 48 -6.22 0.29 6.86
CA CYS A 48 -7.55 0.36 7.47
C CYS A 48 -7.68 -0.46 8.74
N TRP A 49 -7.00 -1.61 8.77
CA TRP A 49 -7.06 -2.57 9.86
C TRP A 49 -6.03 -2.25 10.94
N SER A 50 -6.45 -2.22 12.19
CA SER A 50 -5.53 -2.24 13.34
C SER A 50 -5.06 -3.65 13.63
N ASN A 51 -3.95 -3.80 14.35
CA ASN A 51 -3.46 -5.11 14.76
C ASN A 51 -4.46 -5.86 15.67
N ALA A 52 -5.23 -5.13 16.47
CA ALA A 52 -6.26 -5.71 17.35
C ALA A 52 -7.43 -6.29 16.53
N GLU A 53 -7.92 -5.58 15.52
CA GLU A 53 -8.97 -6.06 14.61
C GLU A 53 -8.53 -7.29 13.82
N LEU A 54 -7.25 -7.37 13.49
CA LEU A 54 -6.65 -8.51 12.77
C LEU A 54 -6.31 -9.68 13.69
N GLY A 55 -6.28 -9.48 15.01
CA GLY A 55 -5.80 -10.49 15.95
C GLY A 55 -4.31 -10.80 15.85
N VAL A 56 -3.50 -9.85 15.35
CA VAL A 56 -2.05 -10.05 15.13
C VAL A 56 -1.19 -9.23 16.07
N ALA A 57 0.03 -9.68 16.32
CA ALA A 57 0.98 -8.97 17.17
C ALA A 57 1.40 -7.62 16.56
N LYS A 58 1.90 -6.71 17.42
CA LYS A 58 2.45 -5.42 17.00
C LYS A 58 3.51 -5.59 15.89
N GLY A 59 3.35 -4.87 14.79
CA GLY A 59 4.26 -4.92 13.64
C GLY A 59 3.96 -6.05 12.65
N GLN A 60 2.90 -6.83 12.82
CA GLN A 60 2.47 -7.86 11.86
C GLN A 60 1.31 -7.39 10.95
N GLY A 61 0.71 -6.24 11.24
CA GLY A 61 -0.31 -5.62 10.41
C GLY A 61 0.28 -4.69 9.34
N GLY A 62 -0.55 -3.76 8.88
CA GLY A 62 -0.18 -2.79 7.84
C GLY A 62 -0.01 -3.47 6.47
N TYR A 63 1.07 -3.17 5.76
CA TYR A 63 1.36 -3.75 4.45
C TYR A 63 1.65 -5.27 4.48
N LYS A 64 1.93 -5.83 5.65
CA LYS A 64 2.23 -7.26 5.81
C LYS A 64 1.01 -8.16 5.64
N ILE A 65 -0.20 -7.58 5.71
CA ILE A 65 -1.44 -8.32 5.44
C ILE A 65 -1.80 -8.39 3.96
N ALA A 66 -0.95 -7.82 3.10
CA ALA A 66 -1.19 -7.84 1.67
C ALA A 66 -1.25 -9.29 1.15
N THR A 67 -2.25 -9.57 0.32
CA THR A 67 -2.58 -10.91 -0.14
C THR A 67 -3.02 -10.93 -1.60
N GLN A 68 -2.91 -12.08 -2.23
CA GLN A 68 -3.48 -12.41 -3.54
C GLN A 68 -4.65 -13.41 -3.42
N ASP A 69 -4.91 -13.92 -2.21
CA ASP A 69 -6.04 -14.81 -1.97
C ASP A 69 -7.36 -14.05 -2.12
N GLN A 70 -8.24 -14.54 -3.00
CA GLN A 70 -9.50 -13.90 -3.34
C GLN A 70 -10.40 -13.67 -2.12
N LYS A 71 -10.58 -14.71 -1.28
CA LYS A 71 -11.47 -14.63 -0.11
C LYS A 71 -10.93 -13.65 0.92
N GLU A 72 -9.62 -13.62 1.08
CA GLU A 72 -8.97 -12.70 2.00
C GLU A 72 -9.02 -11.25 1.46
N ILE A 73 -8.89 -11.03 0.15
CA ILE A 73 -9.11 -9.72 -0.47
C ILE A 73 -10.54 -9.24 -0.18
N GLU A 74 -11.56 -10.06 -0.45
CA GLU A 74 -12.95 -9.73 -0.17
C GLU A 74 -13.16 -9.37 1.30
N ARG A 75 -12.60 -10.16 2.23
CA ARG A 75 -12.65 -9.91 3.66
C ARG A 75 -11.98 -8.58 4.06
N LEU A 76 -10.75 -8.36 3.59
CA LEU A 76 -9.97 -7.17 3.95
C LEU A 76 -10.61 -5.89 3.41
N PHE A 77 -11.09 -5.91 2.16
CA PHE A 77 -11.67 -4.76 1.50
C PHE A 77 -13.13 -4.50 1.87
N SER A 78 -13.81 -5.42 2.55
CA SER A 78 -15.13 -5.17 3.14
C SER A 78 -15.08 -4.25 4.38
N HIS A 79 -13.89 -3.88 4.86
CA HIS A 79 -13.73 -2.94 5.96
C HIS A 79 -14.37 -1.59 5.62
N PRO A 80 -15.23 -1.01 6.51
CA PRO A 80 -16.00 0.21 6.20
C PRO A 80 -15.13 1.44 5.93
N ARG A 81 -13.89 1.43 6.40
CA ARG A 81 -12.92 2.51 6.12
C ARG A 81 -12.08 2.29 4.85
N ALA A 82 -12.22 1.17 4.15
CA ALA A 82 -11.45 0.92 2.93
C ALA A 82 -11.90 1.85 1.80
N THR A 83 -10.99 2.63 1.26
CA THR A 83 -11.24 3.58 0.16
C THR A 83 -10.19 3.53 -0.93
N GLU A 84 -9.07 2.87 -0.69
CA GLU A 84 -7.92 2.83 -1.59
C GLU A 84 -7.32 1.43 -1.63
N ILE A 85 -6.74 1.07 -2.77
CA ILE A 85 -5.97 -0.17 -2.96
C ILE A 85 -4.49 0.17 -2.87
N ALA A 86 -3.77 -0.53 -2.01
CA ALA A 86 -2.33 -0.41 -1.90
C ALA A 86 -1.63 -1.74 -2.26
N VAL A 87 -0.49 -1.61 -2.93
CA VAL A 87 0.43 -2.72 -3.26
C VAL A 87 1.73 -2.49 -2.49
N PRO A 88 2.21 -3.45 -1.69
CA PRO A 88 3.50 -3.32 -1.04
C PRO A 88 4.62 -3.35 -2.08
N MET A 89 5.60 -2.46 -1.98
CA MET A 89 6.76 -2.48 -2.86
C MET A 89 7.84 -3.45 -2.33
N GLY A 90 8.70 -3.90 -3.22
CA GLY A 90 9.81 -4.81 -2.90
C GLY A 90 9.53 -6.25 -3.31
N SER A 91 10.25 -7.19 -2.68
CA SER A 91 10.19 -8.63 -3.02
C SER A 91 8.79 -9.23 -2.91
N ALA A 92 7.93 -8.69 -2.04
CA ALA A 92 6.57 -9.22 -1.84
C ALA A 92 5.69 -9.07 -3.09
N SER A 93 5.84 -7.98 -3.85
CA SER A 93 5.07 -7.71 -5.07
C SER A 93 5.89 -7.88 -6.35
N GLY A 94 7.22 -7.97 -6.24
CA GLY A 94 8.11 -7.89 -7.37
C GLY A 94 8.18 -6.50 -8.02
N LEU A 95 7.72 -5.45 -7.31
CA LEU A 95 7.66 -4.09 -7.83
C LEU A 95 8.54 -3.13 -7.03
N LEU A 96 9.11 -2.16 -7.75
CA LEU A 96 9.82 -1.01 -7.21
C LEU A 96 9.15 0.26 -7.72
N CYS A 97 8.92 1.23 -6.84
CA CYS A 97 8.38 2.54 -7.21
C CYS A 97 9.42 3.62 -6.98
N VAL A 98 9.61 4.47 -7.99
CA VAL A 98 10.30 5.75 -7.85
C VAL A 98 9.23 6.83 -7.78
N ASP A 99 9.06 7.41 -6.59
CA ASP A 99 8.09 8.49 -6.32
C ASP A 99 8.76 9.84 -6.52
N VAL A 100 8.21 10.63 -7.44
CA VAL A 100 8.76 11.93 -7.84
C VAL A 100 7.73 13.02 -7.53
N ASP A 101 7.98 13.76 -6.48
CA ASP A 101 7.12 14.86 -5.97
C ASP A 101 7.29 16.16 -6.81
N THR A 102 6.83 16.15 -8.06
CA THR A 102 6.98 17.29 -9.01
C THR A 102 6.26 18.57 -8.60
N TYR A 103 5.34 18.50 -7.63
CA TYR A 103 4.62 19.66 -7.09
C TYR A 103 5.44 20.47 -6.07
N LYS A 104 6.57 19.94 -5.65
CA LYS A 104 7.55 20.68 -4.84
C LYS A 104 8.50 21.37 -5.81
N ASP A 105 8.39 22.70 -5.91
CA ASP A 105 9.35 23.49 -6.70
C ASP A 105 10.76 23.25 -6.17
N ASP A 106 11.51 22.41 -6.90
CA ASP A 106 12.79 21.90 -6.48
C ASP A 106 13.73 21.81 -7.67
N ALA A 107 14.64 22.79 -7.75
CA ALA A 107 15.68 22.83 -8.79
C ALA A 107 16.53 21.53 -8.79
N GLY A 108 16.75 20.92 -7.63
CA GLY A 108 17.45 19.63 -7.50
C GLY A 108 16.67 18.48 -8.11
N LEU A 109 15.35 18.44 -7.93
CA LEU A 109 14.48 17.43 -8.53
C LEU A 109 14.41 17.61 -10.06
N THR A 110 14.25 18.84 -10.53
CA THR A 110 14.24 19.16 -11.96
C THR A 110 15.56 18.74 -12.63
N LYS A 111 16.68 19.04 -12.00
CA LYS A 111 18.00 18.59 -12.45
C LYS A 111 18.09 17.07 -12.48
N TRP A 112 17.71 16.39 -11.38
CA TRP A 112 17.73 14.94 -11.30
C TRP A 112 16.88 14.28 -12.38
N LEU A 113 15.67 14.80 -12.62
CA LEU A 113 14.78 14.29 -13.68
C LEU A 113 15.40 14.48 -15.07
N SER A 114 16.04 15.62 -15.34
CA SER A 114 16.69 15.85 -16.65
C SER A 114 17.85 14.89 -16.89
N GLU A 115 18.67 14.64 -15.87
CA GLU A 115 19.83 13.74 -15.92
C GLU A 115 19.42 12.26 -16.02
N ASN A 116 18.32 11.87 -15.38
CA ASN A 116 17.89 10.47 -15.27
C ASN A 116 16.69 10.11 -16.15
N ARG A 117 16.19 11.02 -16.98
CA ARG A 117 15.02 10.80 -17.84
C ARG A 117 15.16 9.56 -18.73
N HIS A 118 16.37 9.25 -19.17
CA HIS A 118 16.65 8.08 -19.98
C HIS A 118 16.41 6.76 -19.25
N LEU A 119 16.59 6.72 -17.92
CA LEU A 119 16.32 5.55 -17.07
C LEU A 119 14.81 5.37 -16.79
N LEU A 120 14.04 6.46 -16.92
CA LEU A 120 12.60 6.45 -16.64
C LEU A 120 11.75 6.14 -17.89
N LYS A 121 12.40 5.94 -19.04
CA LYS A 121 11.72 5.55 -20.28
C LYS A 121 11.28 4.08 -20.20
N ASN A 122 10.18 3.77 -20.88
CA ASN A 122 9.70 2.39 -21.03
C ASN A 122 9.26 1.70 -19.72
N THR A 123 8.87 2.49 -18.72
CA THR A 123 8.23 1.95 -17.51
C THR A 123 6.83 2.54 -17.34
N LEU A 124 6.00 1.86 -16.57
CA LEU A 124 4.68 2.38 -16.22
C LEU A 124 4.84 3.65 -15.39
N CYS A 125 4.28 4.76 -15.90
CA CYS A 125 4.25 6.02 -15.18
C CYS A 125 2.80 6.39 -14.84
N HIS A 126 2.56 6.71 -13.58
CA HIS A 126 1.26 7.08 -13.07
C HIS A 126 1.35 8.44 -12.37
N LYS A 127 0.41 9.34 -12.70
CA LYS A 127 0.31 10.65 -12.04
C LYS A 127 -0.44 10.52 -10.72
N THR A 128 0.16 11.01 -9.64
CA THR A 128 -0.48 11.01 -8.33
C THR A 128 -1.55 12.10 -8.23
N ARG A 129 -2.46 11.98 -7.26
CA ARG A 129 -3.49 12.99 -6.99
C ARG A 129 -2.90 14.38 -6.69
N SER A 130 -1.73 14.43 -6.08
CA SER A 130 -1.01 15.68 -5.74
C SER A 130 -0.20 16.25 -6.90
N GLY A 131 -0.22 15.60 -8.08
CA GLY A 131 0.52 16.03 -9.25
C GLY A 131 1.92 15.43 -9.38
N GLY A 132 2.39 14.63 -8.41
CA GLY A 132 3.63 13.86 -8.52
C GLY A 132 3.53 12.71 -9.52
N LEU A 133 4.64 12.00 -9.72
CA LEU A 133 4.76 10.89 -10.66
C LEU A 133 5.31 9.65 -9.94
N HIS A 134 4.66 8.52 -10.14
CA HIS A 134 5.16 7.20 -9.76
C HIS A 134 5.66 6.47 -11.00
N TYR A 135 6.94 6.11 -11.02
CA TYR A 135 7.51 5.23 -12.03
C TYR A 135 7.66 3.83 -11.43
N ILE A 136 7.00 2.85 -12.05
CA ILE A 136 6.94 1.48 -11.53
C ILE A 136 7.89 0.60 -12.33
N PHE A 137 8.80 -0.06 -11.62
CA PHE A 137 9.78 -0.98 -12.17
C PHE A 137 9.61 -2.38 -11.60
N GLN A 138 10.15 -3.38 -12.27
CA GLN A 138 10.31 -4.70 -11.67
C GLN A 138 11.39 -4.64 -10.59
N HIS A 139 11.12 -5.25 -9.44
CA HIS A 139 12.11 -5.44 -8.39
C HIS A 139 13.02 -6.60 -8.79
N PRO A 140 14.35 -6.42 -8.90
CA PRO A 140 15.24 -7.50 -9.20
C PRO A 140 15.17 -8.60 -8.14
N ALA A 141 15.11 -9.87 -8.57
CA ALA A 141 14.95 -11.01 -7.66
C ALA A 141 16.13 -11.17 -6.68
N ASP A 142 17.32 -10.79 -7.13
CA ASP A 142 18.59 -10.87 -6.41
C ASP A 142 19.07 -9.55 -5.83
N ALA A 143 18.20 -8.50 -5.90
CA ALA A 143 18.58 -7.20 -5.37
C ALA A 143 18.83 -7.27 -3.86
N PRO A 144 19.92 -6.68 -3.36
CA PRO A 144 20.10 -6.49 -1.95
C PRO A 144 18.93 -5.65 -1.41
N ARG A 145 18.59 -5.84 -0.14
CA ARG A 145 17.52 -5.05 0.49
C ARG A 145 17.78 -3.57 0.29
N LEU A 146 17.04 -2.97 -0.63
CA LEU A 146 17.15 -1.54 -0.92
C LEU A 146 16.67 -0.75 0.30
N PRO A 147 17.39 0.29 0.72
CA PRO A 147 16.91 1.17 1.77
C PRO A 147 15.60 1.83 1.30
N ALA A 148 14.63 2.00 2.18
CA ALA A 148 13.35 2.60 1.86
C ALA A 148 13.47 4.05 1.33
N GLN A 149 14.65 4.65 1.47
CA GLN A 149 14.95 6.01 1.01
C GLN A 149 16.42 6.09 0.55
N LEU A 150 16.62 6.52 -0.68
CA LEU A 150 17.93 6.97 -1.16
C LEU A 150 18.06 8.48 -0.89
N ARG A 151 19.11 8.88 -0.21
CA ARG A 151 19.48 10.28 -0.07
C ARG A 151 20.52 10.62 -1.14
N SER A 152 20.23 11.64 -1.96
CA SER A 152 21.29 12.21 -2.80
C SER A 152 22.38 12.79 -1.89
N ARG A 153 23.63 12.35 -2.06
CA ARG A 153 24.78 12.86 -1.30
C ARG A 153 25.16 14.29 -1.69
N ASN A 154 24.60 14.83 -2.79
CA ASN A 154 24.96 16.12 -3.35
C ASN A 154 23.97 17.25 -3.08
N SER A 155 22.94 17.04 -2.27
CA SER A 155 22.06 18.11 -1.86
C SER A 155 22.65 18.78 -0.62
N GLY A 156 23.12 20.03 -0.78
CA GLY A 156 23.49 20.86 0.35
C GLY A 156 22.36 20.93 1.38
N ALA A 157 22.69 21.20 2.62
CA ALA A 157 21.96 21.29 3.91
C ALA A 157 20.44 21.01 4.03
N SER A 158 19.68 20.79 2.97
CA SER A 158 18.29 20.31 2.99
C SER A 158 18.19 18.97 2.25
N GLY A 159 18.65 17.89 2.91
CA GLY A 159 18.61 16.54 2.36
C GLY A 159 17.21 16.11 1.97
N LYS A 160 16.88 16.20 0.68
CA LYS A 160 15.59 15.80 0.11
C LYS A 160 15.59 14.32 -0.23
N ARG A 161 14.50 13.65 0.08
CA ARG A 161 14.34 12.20 0.05
C ARG A 161 13.74 11.77 -1.28
N VAL A 162 14.39 10.84 -1.95
CA VAL A 162 13.73 9.99 -2.96
C VAL A 162 13.23 8.77 -2.21
N ASP A 163 11.91 8.61 -2.08
CA ASP A 163 11.31 7.44 -1.43
C ASP A 163 11.30 6.28 -2.43
N LEU A 164 12.17 5.31 -2.21
CA LEU A 164 12.12 4.04 -2.90
C LEU A 164 11.30 3.06 -2.05
N GLY A 165 10.04 2.84 -2.40
CA GLY A 165 9.32 1.72 -1.82
C GLY A 165 8.03 2.00 -1.05
N ARG A 166 7.42 3.16 -1.22
CA ARG A 166 6.02 3.36 -0.86
C ARG A 166 5.31 4.03 -2.03
N CYS A 167 4.74 3.24 -2.94
CA CYS A 167 3.60 3.73 -3.71
C CYS A 167 2.47 3.99 -2.71
N ARG A 168 2.19 5.23 -2.46
CA ARG A 168 1.07 5.69 -1.65
C ARG A 168 -0.09 6.01 -2.56
#